data_32c8c045402a9746e6c71e43c29b7fbf
#
_entry.id   32c8c045402a9746e6c71e43c29b7fbf
#
_cell.length_a   1.000
_cell.length_b   1.000
_cell.length_c   1.000
_cell.angle_alpha   90.00
_cell.angle_beta   90.00
_cell.angle_gamma   90.00
#
_symmetry.space_group_name_H-M   'P 1'
#
loop_
_entity.id
_entity.type
_entity.pdbx_description
1 polymer ?
#
loop_
_entity_poly.entity_id
_entity_poly.type
_entity_poly.pdbx_seq_one_letter_code
_entity_poly.pdbx_strand_id
1 'polypeptide(L)'
;DHRDLHSFPTRRSSDLDNKQFLSQAEINRIWQKEFRIERLELVRDVFIFCVYTGLAFIDVYNLRPEHISEDSNGNLWIVKPREKTNNLCNIPLLSIPKQILEKYKDNPYCMDKGTLLPVPCNQKMNSYLKEIADLCGIKKNLTTHTAKRNAFAI
;
A
#
# COMPACT_ATOMS: atom_id res chain seq x y z
N ASP A 1 5.98 -28.73 -30.91
CA ASP A 1 6.05 -28.69 -30.38
C ASP A 1 6.27 -28.37 -30.13
N HIS A 2 6.39 -28.12 -30.01
CA HIS A 2 6.67 -28.06 -29.24
C HIS A 2 6.68 -27.32 -28.99
N ARG A 3 6.54 -27.11 -29.20
CA ARG A 3 6.67 -26.53 -28.66
C ARG A 3 6.21 -25.75 -28.44
N ASP A 4 5.58 -25.63 -28.86
CA ASP A 4 4.97 -24.79 -28.61
C ASP A 4 4.72 -24.32 -27.71
N LEU A 5 4.23 -24.15 -27.93
CA LEU A 5 4.09 -23.92 -26.54
C LEU A 5 4.48 -22.56 -26.02
N HIS A 6 5.03 -21.77 -26.76
CA HIS A 6 5.65 -20.53 -26.31
C HIS A 6 4.70 -19.38 -26.16
N SER A 7 3.61 -19.36 -26.92
CA SER A 7 2.61 -18.31 -26.77
C SER A 7 1.81 -18.48 -25.49
N PHE A 8 1.73 -19.70 -24.97
CA PHE A 8 0.98 -19.94 -23.73
C PHE A 8 1.49 -19.16 -22.54
N PRO A 9 2.79 -19.20 -22.24
CA PRO A 9 3.29 -18.48 -21.08
C PRO A 9 3.00 -16.98 -21.14
N THR A 10 3.14 -16.39 -22.31
CA THR A 10 2.91 -14.97 -22.49
C THR A 10 1.45 -14.60 -22.17
N ARG A 11 0.52 -15.38 -22.70
CA ARG A 11 -0.89 -15.09 -22.48
C ARG A 11 -1.29 -15.27 -21.02
N ARG A 12 -0.76 -16.30 -20.39
CA ARG A 12 -1.07 -16.53 -18.97
C ARG A 12 -0.51 -15.42 -18.10
N SER A 13 0.66 -14.92 -18.42
CA SER A 13 1.23 -13.81 -17.66
C SER A 13 0.36 -12.59 -17.74
N SER A 14 -0.16 -12.27 -18.93
CA SER A 14 -1.06 -11.14 -19.09
C SER A 14 -2.34 -11.30 -18.28
N ASP A 15 -2.92 -12.50 -18.31
CA ASP A 15 -4.13 -12.77 -17.55
C ASP A 15 -3.89 -12.63 -16.05
N LEU A 16 -2.77 -13.13 -15.56
CA LEU A 16 -2.42 -13.02 -14.15
C LEU A 16 -2.21 -11.57 -13.75
N ASP A 17 -1.54 -10.82 -14.58
CA ASP A 17 -1.28 -9.41 -14.31
C ASP A 17 -2.59 -8.64 -14.20
N ASN A 18 -3.52 -8.89 -15.12
CA ASN A 18 -4.82 -8.23 -15.10
C ASN A 18 -5.60 -8.52 -13.84
N LYS A 19 -5.45 -9.72 -13.29
CA LYS A 19 -6.13 -10.12 -12.06
C LYS A 19 -5.49 -9.51 -10.82
N GLN A 20 -4.19 -9.19 -10.88
CA GLN A 20 -3.44 -8.75 -9.71
C GLN A 20 -3.32 -7.25 -9.57
N PHE A 21 -3.57 -6.51 -10.64
CA PHE A 21 -3.47 -5.06 -10.60
C PHE A 21 -4.86 -4.44 -10.50
N LEU A 22 -4.93 -3.36 -9.74
CA LEU A 22 -6.15 -2.55 -9.66
C LEU A 22 -6.05 -1.41 -10.65
N SER A 23 -7.19 -1.05 -11.25
CA SER A 23 -7.26 0.14 -12.08
C SER A 23 -7.27 1.38 -11.19
N GLN A 24 -6.98 2.53 -11.78
CA GLN A 24 -7.04 3.79 -11.04
C GLN A 24 -8.46 4.02 -10.52
N ALA A 25 -9.48 3.64 -11.30
CA ALA A 25 -10.87 3.76 -10.86
C ALA A 25 -11.15 2.92 -9.61
N GLU A 26 -10.59 1.71 -9.54
CA GLU A 26 -10.76 0.84 -8.38
C GLU A 26 -10.04 1.41 -7.16
N ILE A 27 -8.84 1.95 -7.34
CA ILE A 27 -8.09 2.58 -6.26
C ILE A 27 -8.86 3.79 -5.74
N ASN A 28 -9.39 4.62 -6.63
CA ASN A 28 -10.18 5.77 -6.24
C ASN A 28 -11.44 5.35 -5.47
N ARG A 29 -12.07 4.27 -5.90
CA ARG A 29 -13.26 3.74 -5.23
C ARG A 29 -12.94 3.33 -3.80
N ILE A 30 -11.82 2.66 -3.59
CA ILE A 30 -11.36 2.26 -2.26
C ILE A 30 -11.07 3.50 -1.40
N TRP A 31 -10.36 4.47 -1.97
CA TRP A 31 -9.96 5.67 -1.24
C TRP A 31 -11.17 6.52 -0.83
N GLN A 32 -12.16 6.65 -1.71
CA GLN A 32 -13.32 7.50 -1.49
C GLN A 32 -14.44 6.82 -0.71
N LYS A 33 -14.36 5.51 -0.51
CA LYS A 33 -15.37 4.79 0.23
C LYS A 33 -15.36 5.19 1.69
N GLU A 34 -16.53 5.48 2.26
CA GLU A 34 -16.66 5.78 3.67
C GLU A 34 -16.85 4.48 4.43
N PHE A 35 -15.99 4.25 5.39
CA PHE A 35 -16.07 3.07 6.26
C PHE A 35 -16.48 3.50 7.66
N ARG A 36 -17.52 2.86 8.18
CA ARG A 36 -18.00 3.14 9.54
C ARG A 36 -17.22 2.36 10.59
N ILE A 37 -16.55 1.29 10.17
CA ILE A 37 -15.80 0.43 11.07
C ILE A 37 -14.35 0.88 11.04
N GLU A 38 -13.83 1.28 12.20
CA GLU A 38 -12.49 1.87 12.31
C GLU A 38 -11.39 0.93 11.76
N ARG A 39 -11.50 -0.37 12.05
CA ARG A 39 -10.49 -1.31 11.58
C ARG A 39 -10.42 -1.41 10.06
N LEU A 40 -11.54 -1.24 9.40
CA LEU A 40 -11.57 -1.25 7.93
C LEU A 40 -11.03 0.06 7.37
N GLU A 41 -11.37 1.18 7.99
CA GLU A 41 -10.83 2.47 7.57
C GLU A 41 -9.31 2.49 7.70
N LEU A 42 -8.80 2.00 8.81
CA LEU A 42 -7.36 1.94 9.03
C LEU A 42 -6.66 1.07 8.00
N VAL A 43 -7.18 -0.12 7.77
CA VAL A 43 -6.57 -1.04 6.79
C VAL A 43 -6.63 -0.45 5.38
N ARG A 44 -7.75 0.22 5.03
CA ARG A 44 -7.86 0.93 3.78
C ARG A 44 -6.78 1.99 3.64
N ASP A 45 -6.58 2.79 4.70
CA ASP A 45 -5.59 3.85 4.69
C ASP A 45 -4.18 3.30 4.53
N VAL A 46 -3.85 2.21 5.24
CA VAL A 46 -2.53 1.57 5.11
C VAL A 46 -2.33 1.01 3.70
N PHE A 47 -3.36 0.38 3.15
CA PHE A 47 -3.29 -0.17 1.79
C PHE A 47 -3.02 0.95 0.77
N ILE A 48 -3.77 2.03 0.84
CA ILE A 48 -3.60 3.17 -0.08
C ILE A 48 -2.22 3.80 0.11
N PHE A 49 -1.75 3.89 1.34
CA PHE A 49 -0.39 4.39 1.60
C PHE A 49 0.65 3.53 0.88
N CYS A 50 0.51 2.21 0.96
CA CYS A 50 1.42 1.30 0.25
C CYS A 50 1.33 1.48 -1.26
N VAL A 51 0.13 1.66 -1.80
CA VAL A 51 -0.06 1.87 -3.25
C VAL A 51 0.69 3.11 -3.72
N TYR A 52 0.59 4.21 -2.99
CA TYR A 52 1.14 5.48 -3.43
C TYR A 52 2.61 5.69 -3.07
N THR A 53 3.17 4.85 -2.20
CA THR A 53 4.59 4.96 -1.83
C THR A 53 5.44 3.86 -2.44
N GLY A 54 4.83 2.74 -2.80
CA GLY A 54 5.59 1.58 -3.29
C GLY A 54 6.34 0.83 -2.23
N LEU A 55 6.13 1.16 -0.97
CA LEU A 55 6.79 0.46 0.14
C LEU A 55 6.16 -0.91 0.35
N ALA A 56 6.99 -1.88 0.73
CA ALA A 56 6.51 -3.17 1.17
C ALA A 56 5.80 -3.01 2.52
N PHE A 57 4.91 -3.96 2.83
CA PHE A 57 4.16 -3.91 4.08
C PHE A 57 5.09 -3.77 5.30
N ILE A 58 6.17 -4.56 5.35
CA ILE A 58 7.08 -4.53 6.50
C ILE A 58 7.75 -3.15 6.65
N ASP A 59 8.02 -2.47 5.54
CA ASP A 59 8.62 -1.15 5.59
C ASP A 59 7.64 -0.12 6.14
N VAL A 60 6.36 -0.23 5.80
CA VAL A 60 5.33 0.66 6.34
C VAL A 60 5.09 0.34 7.81
N TYR A 61 5.12 -0.92 8.18
CA TYR A 61 4.98 -1.36 9.57
C TYR A 61 6.03 -0.73 10.46
N ASN A 62 7.27 -0.60 9.95
CA ASN A 62 8.40 -0.07 10.70
C ASN A 62 8.69 1.40 10.40
N LEU A 63 7.78 2.09 9.73
CA LEU A 63 8.00 3.49 9.37
C LEU A 63 7.91 4.38 10.60
N ARG A 64 8.92 5.21 10.81
CA ARG A 64 9.05 6.08 11.99
C ARG A 64 9.20 7.54 11.58
N PRO A 65 8.95 8.49 12.50
CA PRO A 65 9.11 9.91 12.18
C PRO A 65 10.49 10.28 11.66
N GLU A 66 11.54 9.60 12.14
CA GLU A 66 12.92 9.89 11.69
C GLU A 66 13.14 9.54 10.22
N HIS A 67 12.25 8.76 9.60
CA HIS A 67 12.34 8.43 8.20
C HIS A 67 11.77 9.50 7.28
N ILE A 68 11.15 10.54 7.84
CA ILE A 68 10.60 11.63 7.06
C ILE A 68 11.63 12.75 7.01
N SER A 69 11.98 13.17 5.79
CA SER A 69 12.93 14.26 5.55
C SER A 69 12.28 15.35 4.73
N GLU A 70 12.74 16.57 4.92
CA GLU A 70 12.27 17.70 4.16
C GLU A 70 13.41 18.21 3.28
N ASP A 71 13.14 18.45 1.99
CA ASP A 71 14.17 18.96 1.10
C ASP A 71 14.23 20.51 1.15
N SER A 72 15.12 21.10 0.37
CA SER A 72 15.31 22.54 0.38
C SER A 72 14.10 23.32 -0.10
N ASN A 73 13.18 22.66 -0.83
CA ASN A 73 11.95 23.27 -1.34
C ASN A 73 10.76 23.07 -0.41
N GLY A 74 10.96 22.42 0.73
CA GLY A 74 9.89 22.14 1.68
C GLY A 74 9.08 20.90 1.38
N ASN A 75 9.50 20.10 0.40
CA ASN A 75 8.83 18.85 0.08
C ASN A 75 9.26 17.74 1.01
N LEU A 76 8.31 16.89 1.39
CA LEU A 76 8.59 15.79 2.30
C LEU A 76 8.94 14.51 1.54
N TRP A 77 9.88 13.76 2.08
CA TRP A 77 10.36 12.51 1.50
C TRP A 77 10.42 11.43 2.55
N ILE A 78 10.19 10.18 2.13
CA ILE A 78 10.47 9.01 2.97
C ILE A 78 11.87 8.54 2.60
N VAL A 79 12.77 8.56 3.57
CA VAL A 79 14.15 8.10 3.40
C VAL A 79 14.38 7.00 4.41
N LYS A 80 14.39 5.76 3.95
CA LYS A 80 14.40 4.60 4.82
C LYS A 80 15.09 3.42 4.13
N PRO A 81 15.97 2.69 4.83
CA PRO A 81 16.49 1.44 4.28
C PRO A 81 15.38 0.38 4.26
N ARG A 82 15.31 -0.40 3.20
CA ARG A 82 14.35 -1.49 3.10
C ARG A 82 14.71 -2.61 4.06
N GLU A 83 13.71 -3.18 4.70
CA GLU A 83 13.94 -4.23 5.70
C GLU A 83 14.61 -5.47 5.10
N LYS A 84 14.23 -5.83 3.87
CA LYS A 84 14.76 -7.04 3.24
C LYS A 84 16.17 -6.90 2.68
N THR A 85 16.50 -5.74 2.14
CA THR A 85 17.71 -5.57 1.33
C THR A 85 18.67 -4.54 1.85
N ASN A 86 18.25 -3.72 2.81
CA ASN A 86 18.98 -2.55 3.31
C ASN A 86 19.25 -1.48 2.25
N ASN A 87 18.70 -1.64 1.04
CA ASN A 87 18.78 -0.60 0.02
C ASN A 87 17.95 0.60 0.45
N LEU A 88 18.50 1.79 0.30
CA LEU A 88 17.83 3.00 0.73
C LEU A 88 16.67 3.33 -0.21
N CYS A 89 15.49 3.56 0.38
CA CYS A 89 14.34 4.09 -0.33
C CYS A 89 14.32 5.60 -0.20
N ASN A 90 14.03 6.27 -1.30
CA ASN A 90 13.95 7.72 -1.34
C ASN A 90 12.68 8.06 -2.11
N ILE A 91 11.59 8.25 -1.39
CA ILE A 91 10.24 8.32 -1.98
C ILE A 91 9.60 9.65 -1.64
N PRO A 92 9.16 10.42 -2.65
CA PRO A 92 8.46 11.67 -2.37
C PRO A 92 7.09 11.39 -1.76
N LEU A 93 6.71 12.16 -0.75
CA LEU A 93 5.40 12.07 -0.14
C LEU A 93 4.40 12.86 -0.98
N LEU A 94 3.55 12.12 -1.68
CA LEU A 94 2.48 12.70 -2.47
C LEU A 94 1.34 13.14 -1.56
N SER A 95 0.34 13.79 -2.16
CA SER A 95 -0.79 14.37 -1.43
C SER A 95 -1.53 13.36 -0.55
N ILE A 96 -1.90 12.22 -1.12
CA ILE A 96 -2.71 11.23 -0.39
C ILE A 96 -1.93 10.58 0.75
N PRO A 97 -0.69 10.10 0.56
CA PRO A 97 0.10 9.59 1.69
C PRO A 97 0.30 10.64 2.78
N LYS A 98 0.49 11.89 2.40
CA LYS A 98 0.67 12.98 3.35
C LYS A 98 -0.58 13.16 4.20
N GLN A 99 -1.75 13.11 3.58
CA GLN A 99 -3.03 13.20 4.31
C GLN A 99 -3.19 12.04 5.29
N ILE A 100 -2.78 10.85 4.90
CA ILE A 100 -2.88 9.67 5.76
C ILE A 100 -1.98 9.82 6.98
N LEU A 101 -0.73 10.27 6.79
CA LEU A 101 0.18 10.50 7.91
C LEU A 101 -0.37 11.57 8.87
N GLU A 102 -0.93 12.63 8.32
CA GLU A 102 -1.52 13.70 9.13
C GLU A 102 -2.70 13.20 9.96
N LYS A 103 -3.51 12.31 9.38
CA LYS A 103 -4.66 11.73 10.05
C LYS A 103 -4.29 10.96 11.31
N TYR A 104 -3.16 10.26 11.29
CA TYR A 104 -2.75 9.38 12.39
C TYR A 104 -1.64 9.96 13.27
N LYS A 105 -1.28 11.23 13.10
CA LYS A 105 -0.16 11.83 13.81
C LYS A 105 -0.32 11.82 15.33
N ASP A 106 -1.53 11.91 15.83
CA ASP A 106 -1.80 11.94 17.27
C ASP A 106 -2.40 10.63 17.78
N ASN A 107 -2.32 9.58 16.99
CA ASN A 107 -2.86 8.28 17.37
C ASN A 107 -2.09 7.72 18.58
N PRO A 108 -2.79 7.30 19.66
CA PRO A 108 -2.11 6.83 20.87
C PRO A 108 -1.20 5.61 20.63
N TYR A 109 -1.60 4.69 19.77
CA TYR A 109 -0.77 3.53 19.45
C TYR A 109 0.53 3.97 18.79
N CYS A 110 0.44 4.92 17.85
CA CYS A 110 1.61 5.44 17.16
C CYS A 110 2.57 6.16 18.11
N MET A 111 2.02 6.93 19.03
CA MET A 111 2.82 7.65 20.01
C MET A 111 3.53 6.68 20.95
N ASP A 112 2.87 5.61 21.36
CA ASP A 112 3.44 4.61 22.23
C ASP A 112 4.53 3.79 21.54
N LYS A 113 4.29 3.38 20.30
CA LYS A 113 5.22 2.53 19.54
C LYS A 113 6.29 3.32 18.79
N GLY A 114 6.11 4.62 18.64
CA GLY A 114 7.05 5.46 17.90
C GLY A 114 6.99 5.25 16.39
N THR A 115 5.83 4.83 15.88
CA THR A 115 5.62 4.62 14.45
C THR A 115 4.71 5.70 13.88
N LEU A 116 4.69 5.84 12.55
CA LEU A 116 3.86 6.83 11.88
C LEU A 116 2.43 6.33 11.64
N LEU A 117 2.25 5.03 11.49
CA LEU A 117 0.93 4.45 11.22
C LEU A 117 0.67 3.29 12.18
N PRO A 118 -0.58 3.12 12.64
CA PRO A 118 -0.92 1.99 13.54
C PRO A 118 -1.22 0.74 12.71
N VAL A 119 -0.18 0.19 12.07
CA VAL A 119 -0.32 -0.91 11.11
C VAL A 119 -0.61 -2.22 11.84
N PRO A 120 -1.72 -2.90 11.52
CA PRO A 120 -1.99 -4.22 12.09
C PRO A 120 -1.08 -5.29 11.49
N CYS A 121 -1.11 -6.50 12.04
CA CYS A 121 -0.29 -7.57 11.51
C CYS A 121 -0.74 -7.94 10.10
N ASN A 122 0.16 -8.59 9.34
CA ASN A 122 -0.08 -8.92 7.95
C ASN A 122 -1.33 -9.78 7.76
N GLN A 123 -1.56 -10.73 8.66
CA GLN A 123 -2.73 -11.61 8.58
C GLN A 123 -4.04 -10.81 8.69
N LYS A 124 -4.11 -9.88 9.63
CA LYS A 124 -5.29 -9.03 9.78
C LYS A 124 -5.46 -8.10 8.59
N MET A 125 -4.35 -7.55 8.07
CA MET A 125 -4.40 -6.72 6.88
C MET A 125 -5.07 -7.46 5.73
N ASN A 126 -4.58 -8.66 5.43
CA ASN A 126 -5.10 -9.43 4.30
C ASN A 126 -6.56 -9.84 4.52
N SER A 127 -6.91 -10.19 5.75
CA SER A 127 -8.29 -10.56 6.08
C SER A 127 -9.26 -9.39 5.87
N TYR A 128 -8.89 -8.22 6.39
CA TYR A 128 -9.75 -7.04 6.28
C TYR A 128 -9.78 -6.47 4.87
N LEU A 129 -8.72 -6.66 4.09
CA LEU A 129 -8.72 -6.24 2.69
C LEU A 129 -9.76 -7.00 1.87
N LYS A 130 -10.05 -8.24 2.23
CA LYS A 130 -11.12 -9.00 1.58
C LYS A 130 -12.48 -8.37 1.85
N GLU A 131 -12.74 -7.94 3.09
CA GLU A 131 -13.97 -7.23 3.42
C GLU A 131 -14.08 -5.92 2.65
N ILE A 132 -12.97 -5.19 2.55
CA ILE A 132 -12.93 -3.92 1.82
C ILE A 132 -13.25 -4.16 0.34
N ALA A 133 -12.66 -5.19 -0.26
CA ALA A 133 -12.95 -5.53 -1.66
C ALA A 133 -14.42 -5.83 -1.87
N ASP A 134 -15.02 -6.58 -0.97
CA ASP A 134 -16.45 -6.90 -1.06
C ASP A 134 -17.30 -5.64 -0.99
N LEU A 135 -16.98 -4.75 -0.04
CA LEU A 135 -17.74 -3.51 0.15
C LEU A 135 -17.58 -2.55 -1.02
N CYS A 136 -16.45 -2.60 -1.71
CA CYS A 136 -16.18 -1.75 -2.86
C CYS A 136 -16.60 -2.39 -4.19
N GLY A 137 -17.11 -3.62 -4.16
CA GLY A 137 -17.52 -4.33 -5.36
C GLY A 137 -16.35 -4.73 -6.25
N ILE A 138 -15.19 -4.98 -5.64
CA ILE A 138 -13.99 -5.38 -6.37
C ILE A 138 -13.84 -6.89 -6.24
N LYS A 139 -13.75 -7.57 -7.37
CA LYS A 139 -13.66 -9.04 -7.40
C LYS A 139 -12.25 -9.57 -7.35
N LYS A 140 -11.26 -8.69 -7.34
CA LYS A 140 -9.86 -9.07 -7.27
C LYS A 140 -9.47 -9.35 -5.83
N ASN A 141 -8.47 -10.22 -5.66
CA ASN A 141 -7.96 -10.56 -4.33
C ASN A 141 -6.98 -9.49 -3.86
N LEU A 142 -7.39 -8.70 -2.89
CA LEU A 142 -6.54 -7.63 -2.36
C LEU A 142 -5.66 -8.17 -1.24
N THR A 143 -4.36 -7.94 -1.36
CA THR A 143 -3.38 -8.28 -0.34
C THR A 143 -2.36 -7.15 -0.23
N THR A 144 -1.46 -7.26 0.76
CA THR A 144 -0.38 -6.28 0.88
C THR A 144 0.54 -6.30 -0.35
N HIS A 145 0.68 -7.46 -0.99
CA HIS A 145 1.46 -7.58 -2.23
C HIS A 145 0.80 -6.87 -3.40
N THR A 146 -0.54 -6.87 -3.44
CA THR A 146 -1.28 -6.16 -4.48
C THR A 146 -0.95 -4.68 -4.45
N ALA A 147 -0.89 -4.09 -3.26
CA ALA A 147 -0.55 -2.68 -3.11
C ALA A 147 0.82 -2.36 -3.72
N LYS A 148 1.82 -3.18 -3.40
CA LYS A 148 3.17 -2.95 -3.89
C LYS A 148 3.26 -3.06 -5.41
N ARG A 149 2.59 -4.07 -5.97
CA ARG A 149 2.58 -4.24 -7.44
C ARG A 149 1.94 -3.05 -8.13
N ASN A 150 0.86 -2.52 -7.56
CA ASN A 150 0.17 -1.38 -8.15
C ASN A 150 1.03 -0.12 -8.19
N ALA A 151 1.93 0.03 -7.23
CA ALA A 151 2.82 1.19 -7.21
C ALA A 151 3.68 1.29 -8.46
N PHE A 152 4.04 0.16 -9.06
CA PHE A 152 4.82 0.16 -10.29
C PHE A 152 3.96 0.33 -11.53
N ALA A 153 2.65 0.13 -11.42
CA ALA A 153 1.73 0.29 -12.55
C ALA A 153 1.23 1.73 -12.67
N ILE A 154 1.27 2.48 -11.61
CA ILE A 154 0.89 3.88 -11.59
C ILE A 154 2.06 4.75 -12.00
#